data_a2df79937e69a5d8385ac4bc542cab8a
#
_entry.id   a2df79937e69a5d8385ac4bc542cab8a
#
_cell.length_a   1.000
_cell.length_b   1.000
_cell.length_c   1.000
_cell.angle_alpha   90.00
_cell.angle_beta   90.00
_cell.angle_gamma   90.00
#
_symmetry.space_group_name_H-M   'P 1'
#
loop_
_entity.id
_entity.type
_entity.pdbx_description
1 polymer ?
#
loop_
_entity_poly.entity_id
_entity_poly.type
_entity_poly.pdbx_seq_one_letter_code
_entity_poly.pdbx_strand_id
1 'polypeptide(L)'
;MLRQIILTLAAVGALLASPLAAQPEFPALTGRVVDTADILPPNVEAELVQKLEALEEQSQRQLVVATVPDLQGYDIADFGYQLGREWGLGDAERNDGTLLLVAPNERKVRIEVGYGLEGTMTDALSSLIIQNQILPRFRDGDYPGGIAAGTDAIVTQLVLPPDEAQRVAQEANQQRTTSSRDGGFPIGALMWMGFMFFFFILPLLRGRRRRRKYRSKGKGPWGDRRHDRDWKDTAGDIILWEVGSAIARGAMGGGRSGGGFGGGFGGGGFGGGGGSFGGGGASGGW
;
A
#
# COMPACT_ATOMS: atom_id res chain seq x y z
N MET A 1 54.24 2.93 -5.61
CA MET A 1 53.37 3.29 -4.47
C MET A 1 52.33 4.38 -4.84
N LEU A 2 52.73 5.55 -5.37
CA LEU A 2 51.80 6.63 -5.72
C LEU A 2 50.68 6.20 -6.68
N ARG A 3 50.99 5.39 -7.69
CA ARG A 3 50.02 4.87 -8.68
C ARG A 3 48.98 3.91 -8.09
N GLN A 4 49.34 3.15 -7.07
CA GLN A 4 48.42 2.26 -6.35
C GLN A 4 47.49 3.05 -5.42
N ILE A 5 48.00 4.13 -4.81
CA ILE A 5 47.18 5.01 -3.95
C ILE A 5 46.14 5.75 -4.78
N ILE A 6 46.51 6.20 -5.98
CA ILE A 6 45.55 6.86 -6.90
C ILE A 6 44.47 5.88 -7.37
N LEU A 7 44.80 4.64 -7.68
CA LEU A 7 43.85 3.61 -8.09
C LEU A 7 42.89 3.20 -6.94
N THR A 8 43.41 3.13 -5.71
CA THR A 8 42.52 2.86 -4.55
C THR A 8 41.61 4.03 -4.21
N LEU A 9 42.09 5.26 -4.34
CA LEU A 9 41.25 6.45 -4.16
C LEU A 9 40.18 6.56 -5.24
N ALA A 10 40.47 6.25 -6.50
CA ALA A 10 39.52 6.23 -7.58
C ALA A 10 38.46 5.11 -7.41
N ALA A 11 38.86 3.93 -6.92
CA ALA A 11 37.96 2.84 -6.61
C ALA A 11 37.02 3.15 -5.43
N VAL A 12 37.52 3.82 -4.40
CA VAL A 12 36.71 4.27 -3.25
C VAL A 12 35.76 5.40 -3.68
N GLY A 13 36.17 6.32 -4.54
CA GLY A 13 35.33 7.36 -5.12
C GLY A 13 34.18 6.81 -5.97
N ALA A 14 34.42 5.75 -6.74
CA ALA A 14 33.41 5.09 -7.53
C ALA A 14 32.38 4.31 -6.69
N LEU A 15 32.76 3.80 -5.52
CA LEU A 15 31.88 3.13 -4.56
C LEU A 15 30.99 4.11 -3.77
N LEU A 16 31.36 5.39 -3.71
CA LEU A 16 30.60 6.45 -3.02
C LEU A 16 29.63 7.18 -3.96
N ALA A 17 29.65 6.90 -5.27
CA ALA A 17 28.66 7.36 -6.21
C ALA A 17 27.36 6.55 -6.02
N SER A 18 26.65 6.83 -4.92
CA SER A 18 25.26 6.38 -4.78
C SER A 18 24.46 6.96 -5.95
N PRO A 19 23.65 6.17 -6.67
CA PRO A 19 22.75 6.74 -7.66
C PRO A 19 21.85 7.72 -6.88
N LEU A 20 21.93 8.99 -7.25
CA LEU A 20 20.97 10.00 -6.82
C LEU A 20 19.63 9.49 -7.35
N ALA A 21 18.74 9.06 -6.47
CA ALA A 21 17.39 8.67 -6.87
C ALA A 21 16.80 9.88 -7.59
N ALA A 22 16.62 9.77 -8.90
CA ALA A 22 16.02 10.83 -9.70
C ALA A 22 14.61 11.04 -9.14
N GLN A 23 14.22 12.29 -8.89
CA GLN A 23 12.83 12.60 -8.55
C GLN A 23 11.96 12.30 -9.77
N PRO A 24 10.69 11.85 -9.58
CA PRO A 24 9.79 11.65 -10.70
C PRO A 24 9.55 12.99 -11.42
N GLU A 25 9.39 12.92 -12.73
CA GLU A 25 9.02 14.08 -13.54
C GLU A 25 7.50 14.24 -13.47
N PHE A 26 7.06 15.34 -12.87
CA PHE A 26 5.63 15.60 -12.68
C PHE A 26 5.06 16.45 -13.82
N PRO A 27 3.79 16.18 -14.23
CA PRO A 27 3.10 17.06 -15.15
C PRO A 27 2.85 18.43 -14.50
N ALA A 28 2.79 19.48 -15.33
CA ALA A 28 2.44 20.81 -14.85
C ALA A 28 0.97 20.86 -14.39
N LEU A 29 0.70 21.58 -13.30
CA LEU A 29 -0.66 21.85 -12.85
C LEU A 29 -1.32 22.88 -13.77
N THR A 30 -2.07 22.40 -14.76
CA THR A 30 -2.72 23.25 -15.78
C THR A 30 -4.15 23.66 -15.41
N GLY A 31 -4.75 22.96 -14.45
CA GLY A 31 -6.14 23.19 -14.02
C GLY A 31 -6.56 22.23 -12.92
N ARG A 32 -7.86 22.20 -12.63
CA ARG A 32 -8.45 21.27 -11.66
C ARG A 32 -8.52 19.83 -12.19
N VAL A 33 -8.43 19.65 -13.50
CA VAL A 33 -8.29 18.36 -14.17
C VAL A 33 -7.04 18.39 -15.03
N VAL A 34 -6.15 17.42 -14.83
CA VAL A 34 -4.89 17.25 -15.56
C VAL A 34 -4.89 15.86 -16.17
N ASP A 35 -5.37 15.74 -17.41
CA ASP A 35 -5.50 14.46 -18.11
C ASP A 35 -4.32 14.21 -19.04
N THR A 36 -3.16 13.82 -18.50
CA THR A 36 -1.98 13.49 -19.30
C THR A 36 -1.99 12.08 -19.87
N ALA A 37 -2.88 11.21 -19.39
CA ALA A 37 -3.06 9.87 -19.93
C ALA A 37 -4.08 9.82 -21.10
N ASP A 38 -4.75 10.96 -21.40
CA ASP A 38 -5.75 11.10 -22.48
C ASP A 38 -6.87 10.04 -22.40
N ILE A 39 -7.41 9.86 -21.18
CA ILE A 39 -8.49 8.90 -20.90
C ILE A 39 -9.85 9.55 -20.65
N LEU A 40 -9.90 10.88 -20.58
CA LEU A 40 -11.12 11.65 -20.36
C LEU A 40 -11.63 12.27 -21.68
N PRO A 41 -12.86 11.95 -22.11
CA PRO A 41 -13.50 12.70 -23.19
C PRO A 41 -13.65 14.18 -22.81
N PRO A 42 -13.52 15.13 -23.76
CA PRO A 42 -13.55 16.58 -23.49
C PRO A 42 -14.82 17.07 -22.77
N ASN A 43 -15.97 16.43 -23.02
CA ASN A 43 -17.21 16.75 -22.33
C ASN A 43 -17.18 16.35 -20.85
N VAL A 44 -16.58 15.17 -20.51
CA VAL A 44 -16.44 14.72 -19.12
C VAL A 44 -15.43 15.57 -18.38
N GLU A 45 -14.31 15.93 -19.04
CA GLU A 45 -13.32 16.85 -18.48
C GLU A 45 -13.96 18.20 -18.13
N ALA A 46 -14.74 18.79 -19.06
CA ALA A 46 -15.43 20.04 -18.80
C ALA A 46 -16.44 19.97 -17.64
N GLU A 47 -17.20 18.88 -17.53
CA GLU A 47 -18.11 18.63 -16.40
C GLU A 47 -17.36 18.51 -15.07
N LEU A 48 -16.24 17.80 -15.05
CA LEU A 48 -15.39 17.68 -13.86
C LEU A 48 -14.84 19.05 -13.46
N VAL A 49 -14.31 19.84 -14.40
CA VAL A 49 -13.80 21.19 -14.12
C VAL A 49 -14.85 22.06 -13.46
N GLN A 50 -16.08 22.12 -14.00
CA GLN A 50 -17.19 22.90 -13.44
C GLN A 50 -17.55 22.42 -12.01
N LYS A 51 -17.60 21.12 -11.80
CA LYS A 51 -17.90 20.52 -10.50
C LYS A 51 -16.85 20.85 -9.44
N LEU A 52 -15.57 20.77 -9.81
CA LEU A 52 -14.46 21.05 -8.93
C LEU A 52 -14.33 22.56 -8.64
N GLU A 53 -14.70 23.39 -9.60
CA GLU A 53 -14.80 24.84 -9.38
C GLU A 53 -15.92 25.17 -8.39
N ALA A 54 -17.09 24.60 -8.55
CA ALA A 54 -18.20 24.77 -7.62
C ALA A 54 -17.85 24.27 -6.20
N LEU A 55 -17.12 23.16 -6.07
CA LEU A 55 -16.62 22.66 -4.78
C LEU A 55 -15.74 23.70 -4.09
N GLU A 56 -14.78 24.26 -4.82
CA GLU A 56 -13.82 25.23 -4.28
C GLU A 56 -14.53 26.51 -3.85
N GLU A 57 -15.49 27.02 -4.65
CA GLU A 57 -16.31 28.19 -4.33
C GLU A 57 -17.16 27.97 -3.07
N GLN A 58 -17.76 26.79 -2.91
CA GLN A 58 -18.67 26.49 -1.79
C GLN A 58 -17.97 26.16 -0.49
N SER A 59 -16.87 25.41 -0.55
CA SER A 59 -16.20 24.85 0.62
C SER A 59 -14.82 25.40 0.90
N GLN A 60 -14.25 26.12 -0.07
CA GLN A 60 -12.85 26.55 -0.11
C GLN A 60 -11.84 25.40 -0.01
N ARG A 61 -12.29 24.15 -0.27
CA ARG A 61 -11.46 22.94 -0.31
C ARG A 61 -11.10 22.66 -1.77
N GLN A 62 -9.87 22.24 -1.99
CA GLN A 62 -9.37 22.00 -3.33
C GLN A 62 -9.32 20.50 -3.62
N LEU A 63 -9.95 20.08 -4.72
CA LEU A 63 -9.82 18.74 -5.28
C LEU A 63 -9.28 18.86 -6.71
N VAL A 64 -8.22 18.11 -6.99
CA VAL A 64 -7.67 17.97 -8.34
C VAL A 64 -7.77 16.52 -8.78
N VAL A 65 -8.15 16.32 -10.03
CA VAL A 65 -8.13 15.03 -10.72
C VAL A 65 -6.92 15.00 -11.64
N ALA A 66 -6.06 14.00 -11.47
CA ALA A 66 -4.89 13.80 -12.31
C ALA A 66 -4.90 12.41 -12.93
N THR A 67 -4.63 12.32 -14.22
CA THR A 67 -4.31 11.05 -14.86
C THR A 67 -2.88 11.13 -15.39
N VAL A 68 -2.11 10.07 -15.17
CA VAL A 68 -0.72 9.96 -15.64
C VAL A 68 -0.53 8.65 -16.38
N PRO A 69 0.14 8.67 -17.55
CA PRO A 69 0.34 7.44 -18.32
C PRO A 69 1.28 6.47 -17.61
N ASP A 70 2.23 6.96 -16.83
CA ASP A 70 3.30 6.17 -16.23
C ASP A 70 3.69 6.74 -14.85
N LEU A 71 3.89 5.86 -13.88
CA LEU A 71 4.39 6.20 -12.54
C LEU A 71 5.93 6.21 -12.47
N GLN A 72 6.64 6.05 -13.58
CA GLN A 72 8.10 6.08 -13.68
C GLN A 72 8.81 5.09 -12.72
N GLY A 73 8.15 3.96 -12.44
CA GLY A 73 8.65 2.94 -11.53
C GLY A 73 8.42 3.21 -10.04
N TYR A 74 7.77 4.32 -9.69
CA TYR A 74 7.41 4.62 -8.30
C TYR A 74 6.13 3.90 -7.88
N ASP A 75 5.98 3.71 -6.57
CA ASP A 75 4.67 3.34 -6.02
C ASP A 75 3.71 4.52 -6.14
N ILE A 76 2.42 4.24 -6.41
CA ILE A 76 1.41 5.28 -6.59
C ILE A 76 1.22 6.15 -5.33
N ALA A 77 1.47 5.62 -4.14
CA ALA A 77 1.40 6.39 -2.92
C ALA A 77 2.55 7.39 -2.82
N ASP A 78 3.76 6.96 -3.15
CA ASP A 78 4.92 7.85 -3.16
C ASP A 78 4.81 8.91 -4.26
N PHE A 79 4.36 8.50 -5.45
CA PHE A 79 4.16 9.42 -6.58
C PHE A 79 3.07 10.46 -6.25
N GLY A 80 1.91 10.03 -5.76
CA GLY A 80 0.78 10.91 -5.42
C GLY A 80 1.11 11.88 -4.31
N TYR A 81 1.78 11.40 -3.25
CA TYR A 81 2.26 12.25 -2.17
C TYR A 81 3.22 13.35 -2.66
N GLN A 82 4.20 12.99 -3.49
CA GLN A 82 5.16 13.95 -4.03
C GLN A 82 4.48 14.92 -5.00
N LEU A 83 3.60 14.42 -5.88
CA LEU A 83 2.84 15.23 -6.83
C LEU A 83 1.95 16.26 -6.12
N GLY A 84 1.20 15.83 -5.08
CA GLY A 84 0.35 16.72 -4.31
C GLY A 84 1.14 17.85 -3.62
N ARG A 85 2.34 17.54 -3.16
CA ARG A 85 3.26 18.54 -2.57
C ARG A 85 3.90 19.46 -3.60
N GLU A 86 4.33 18.92 -4.75
CA GLU A 86 4.89 19.72 -5.84
C GLU A 86 3.87 20.72 -6.37
N TRP A 87 2.62 20.30 -6.49
CA TRP A 87 1.53 21.16 -6.89
C TRP A 87 1.03 22.09 -5.76
N GLY A 88 1.41 21.84 -4.51
CA GLY A 88 1.00 22.61 -3.35
C GLY A 88 -0.52 22.68 -3.19
N LEU A 89 -1.23 21.57 -3.42
CA LEU A 89 -2.70 21.54 -3.41
C LEU A 89 -3.26 21.90 -2.04
N GLY A 90 -4.34 22.70 -2.04
CA GLY A 90 -4.99 23.21 -0.85
C GLY A 90 -4.33 24.47 -0.30
N ASP A 91 -4.93 25.03 0.73
CA ASP A 91 -4.42 26.23 1.38
C ASP A 91 -3.24 25.89 2.31
N ALA A 92 -2.25 26.77 2.37
CA ALA A 92 -1.01 26.57 3.14
C ALA A 92 -1.24 26.43 4.67
N GLU A 93 -2.27 27.07 5.20
CA GLU A 93 -2.60 27.02 6.65
C GLU A 93 -3.58 25.89 6.96
N ARG A 94 -4.58 25.69 6.08
CA ARG A 94 -5.63 24.69 6.28
C ARG A 94 -5.24 23.29 5.81
N ASN A 95 -4.31 23.18 4.84
CA ASN A 95 -3.89 21.92 4.22
C ASN A 95 -5.08 21.05 3.73
N ASP A 96 -6.04 21.71 3.07
CA ASP A 96 -7.34 21.16 2.69
C ASP A 96 -7.42 20.75 1.21
N GLY A 97 -6.29 20.31 0.68
CA GLY A 97 -6.18 19.76 -0.67
C GLY A 97 -6.46 18.27 -0.73
N THR A 98 -7.02 17.82 -1.85
CA THR A 98 -7.22 16.41 -2.18
C THR A 98 -6.80 16.16 -3.62
N LEU A 99 -6.20 15.00 -3.89
CA LEU A 99 -5.81 14.58 -5.23
C LEU A 99 -6.44 13.21 -5.53
N LEU A 100 -7.18 13.10 -6.63
CA LEU A 100 -7.54 11.83 -7.23
C LEU A 100 -6.57 11.53 -8.37
N LEU A 101 -5.67 10.58 -8.17
CA LEU A 101 -4.64 10.18 -9.12
C LEU A 101 -4.98 8.83 -9.76
N VAL A 102 -4.92 8.76 -11.09
CA VAL A 102 -5.15 7.54 -11.86
C VAL A 102 -3.98 7.27 -12.79
N ALA A 103 -3.43 6.06 -12.70
CA ALA A 103 -2.37 5.55 -13.56
C ALA A 103 -2.88 4.32 -14.32
N PRO A 104 -3.41 4.50 -15.54
CA PRO A 104 -4.10 3.42 -16.26
C PRO A 104 -3.15 2.29 -16.71
N ASN A 105 -1.89 2.58 -17.03
CA ASN A 105 -0.94 1.55 -17.46
C ASN A 105 -0.58 0.59 -16.32
N GLU A 106 -0.42 1.11 -15.10
CA GLU A 106 -0.18 0.30 -13.89
C GLU A 106 -1.47 -0.22 -13.28
N ARG A 107 -2.64 0.19 -13.80
CA ARG A 107 -3.95 -0.13 -13.24
C ARG A 107 -4.07 0.24 -11.77
N LYS A 108 -3.63 1.43 -11.43
CA LYS A 108 -3.63 1.95 -10.07
C LYS A 108 -4.40 3.25 -9.97
N VAL A 109 -5.11 3.42 -8.86
CA VAL A 109 -5.79 4.64 -8.47
C VAL A 109 -5.45 4.98 -7.03
N ARG A 110 -5.36 6.26 -6.73
CA ARG A 110 -5.12 6.76 -5.37
C ARG A 110 -5.94 8.02 -5.11
N ILE A 111 -6.46 8.10 -3.90
CA ILE A 111 -6.94 9.35 -3.31
C ILE A 111 -5.90 9.77 -2.29
N GLU A 112 -5.26 10.92 -2.52
CA GLU A 112 -4.31 11.53 -1.61
C GLU A 112 -5.01 12.67 -0.86
N VAL A 113 -4.81 12.76 0.46
CA VAL A 113 -5.55 13.68 1.33
C VAL A 113 -4.59 14.56 2.10
N GLY A 114 -4.82 15.88 2.07
CA GLY A 114 -4.07 16.85 2.85
C GLY A 114 -4.38 16.75 4.35
N TYR A 115 -3.43 17.15 5.18
CA TYR A 115 -3.52 17.04 6.64
C TYR A 115 -4.80 17.60 7.26
N GLY A 116 -5.31 18.72 6.72
CA GLY A 116 -6.52 19.37 7.23
C GLY A 116 -7.80 18.58 6.99
N LEU A 117 -7.77 17.61 6.09
CA LEU A 117 -8.93 16.79 5.73
C LEU A 117 -8.89 15.37 6.29
N GLU A 118 -7.82 14.94 6.96
CA GLU A 118 -7.67 13.57 7.49
C GLU A 118 -8.79 13.17 8.45
N GLY A 119 -9.36 14.12 9.19
CA GLY A 119 -10.49 13.88 10.09
C GLY A 119 -11.83 13.67 9.38
N THR A 120 -11.99 14.12 8.15
CA THR A 120 -13.23 14.06 7.35
C THR A 120 -13.12 13.13 6.15
N MET A 121 -11.96 13.06 5.53
CA MET A 121 -11.63 12.14 4.44
C MET A 121 -10.57 11.15 4.93
N THR A 122 -10.99 10.17 5.73
CA THR A 122 -10.09 9.15 6.30
C THR A 122 -9.64 8.13 5.26
N ASP A 123 -8.54 7.41 5.55
CA ASP A 123 -8.06 6.31 4.70
C ASP A 123 -9.13 5.23 4.48
N ALA A 124 -9.96 4.96 5.49
CA ALA A 124 -11.05 4.00 5.37
C ALA A 124 -12.11 4.47 4.38
N LEU A 125 -12.52 5.73 4.47
CA LEU A 125 -13.50 6.32 3.55
C LEU A 125 -12.94 6.40 2.13
N SER A 126 -11.71 6.88 1.97
CA SER A 126 -11.01 6.89 0.68
C SER A 126 -10.95 5.48 0.05
N SER A 127 -10.65 4.48 0.86
CA SER A 127 -10.65 3.07 0.43
C SER A 127 -12.04 2.59 -0.02
N LEU A 128 -13.11 2.95 0.72
CA LEU A 128 -14.49 2.60 0.34
C LEU A 128 -14.91 3.29 -0.95
N ILE A 129 -14.58 4.56 -1.16
CA ILE A 129 -14.84 5.28 -2.41
C ILE A 129 -14.15 4.57 -3.57
N ILE A 130 -12.87 4.26 -3.43
CA ILE A 130 -12.12 3.54 -4.47
C ILE A 130 -12.79 2.21 -4.79
N GLN A 131 -13.06 1.38 -3.78
CA GLN A 131 -13.57 0.03 -3.97
C GLN A 131 -14.99 -0.02 -4.52
N ASN A 132 -15.86 0.91 -4.12
CA ASN A 132 -17.28 0.84 -4.43
C ASN A 132 -17.70 1.74 -5.62
N GLN A 133 -16.98 2.85 -5.85
CA GLN A 133 -17.36 3.81 -6.89
C GLN A 133 -16.43 3.76 -8.11
N ILE A 134 -15.12 3.56 -7.89
CA ILE A 134 -14.11 3.67 -8.95
C ILE A 134 -13.80 2.30 -9.57
N LEU A 135 -13.34 1.35 -8.77
CA LEU A 135 -12.82 0.07 -9.26
C LEU A 135 -13.83 -0.78 -10.05
N PRO A 136 -15.12 -0.84 -9.72
CA PRO A 136 -16.08 -1.61 -10.54
C PRO A 136 -16.11 -1.11 -11.97
N ARG A 137 -16.18 0.22 -12.18
CA ARG A 137 -16.18 0.83 -13.51
C ARG A 137 -14.88 0.65 -14.25
N PHE A 138 -13.75 0.78 -13.55
CA PHE A 138 -12.42 0.58 -14.14
C PHE A 138 -12.21 -0.86 -14.63
N ARG A 139 -12.75 -1.86 -13.93
CA ARG A 139 -12.75 -3.26 -14.37
C ARG A 139 -13.56 -3.49 -15.63
N ASP A 140 -14.63 -2.70 -15.81
CA ASP A 140 -15.46 -2.72 -17.01
C ASP A 140 -14.88 -1.87 -18.15
N GLY A 141 -13.72 -1.20 -17.92
CA GLY A 141 -13.06 -0.33 -18.90
C GLY A 141 -13.62 1.09 -18.96
N ASP A 142 -14.61 1.43 -18.12
CA ASP A 142 -15.22 2.76 -18.04
C ASP A 142 -14.39 3.68 -17.12
N TYR A 143 -13.23 4.16 -17.61
CA TYR A 143 -12.39 5.10 -16.87
C TYR A 143 -13.07 6.43 -16.60
N PRO A 144 -13.70 7.09 -17.61
CA PRO A 144 -14.38 8.35 -17.40
C PRO A 144 -15.50 8.25 -16.35
N GLY A 145 -16.35 7.22 -16.45
CA GLY A 145 -17.41 7.00 -15.47
C GLY A 145 -16.91 6.68 -14.08
N GLY A 146 -15.79 5.95 -13.97
CA GLY A 146 -15.17 5.67 -12.68
C GLY A 146 -14.57 6.91 -12.02
N ILE A 147 -13.87 7.76 -12.78
CA ILE A 147 -13.32 9.03 -12.32
C ILE A 147 -14.45 9.97 -11.89
N ALA A 148 -15.49 10.11 -12.71
CA ALA A 148 -16.64 10.95 -12.39
C ALA A 148 -17.33 10.50 -11.09
N ALA A 149 -17.62 9.21 -10.94
CA ALA A 149 -18.26 8.67 -9.73
C ALA A 149 -17.39 8.81 -8.48
N GLY A 150 -16.08 8.59 -8.61
CA GLY A 150 -15.13 8.82 -7.51
C GLY A 150 -15.08 10.28 -7.10
N THR A 151 -15.02 11.19 -8.08
CA THR A 151 -15.06 12.65 -7.86
C THR A 151 -16.37 13.06 -7.17
N ASP A 152 -17.52 12.54 -7.61
CA ASP A 152 -18.81 12.83 -6.99
C ASP A 152 -18.87 12.42 -5.53
N ALA A 153 -18.36 11.25 -5.21
CA ALA A 153 -18.31 10.76 -3.83
C ALA A 153 -17.38 11.62 -2.94
N ILE A 154 -16.22 12.01 -3.48
CA ILE A 154 -15.28 12.90 -2.75
C ILE A 154 -15.92 14.28 -2.55
N VAL A 155 -16.48 14.89 -3.59
CA VAL A 155 -17.16 16.19 -3.52
C VAL A 155 -18.29 16.16 -2.49
N THR A 156 -19.14 15.12 -2.54
CA THR A 156 -20.22 14.95 -1.57
C THR A 156 -19.71 14.98 -0.15
N GLN A 157 -18.62 14.28 0.15
CA GLN A 157 -18.00 14.27 1.47
C GLN A 157 -17.39 15.62 1.86
N LEU A 158 -16.76 16.29 0.90
CA LEU A 158 -16.08 17.57 1.15
C LEU A 158 -17.05 18.75 1.35
N VAL A 159 -18.29 18.68 0.88
CA VAL A 159 -19.30 19.74 1.11
C VAL A 159 -20.11 19.52 2.39
N LEU A 160 -20.05 18.34 3.01
CA LEU A 160 -20.76 18.08 4.26
C LEU A 160 -20.31 19.02 5.39
N PRO A 161 -21.24 19.41 6.30
CA PRO A 161 -20.87 20.05 7.54
C PRO A 161 -19.87 19.20 8.32
N PRO A 162 -18.93 19.81 9.09
CA PRO A 162 -17.85 19.07 9.75
C PRO A 162 -18.34 17.90 10.62
N ASP A 163 -19.44 18.09 11.36
CA ASP A 163 -20.00 17.05 12.25
C ASP A 163 -20.55 15.85 11.47
N GLU A 164 -21.15 16.10 10.32
CA GLU A 164 -21.68 15.05 9.46
C GLU A 164 -20.55 14.33 8.72
N ALA A 165 -19.59 15.07 8.19
CA ALA A 165 -18.43 14.53 7.54
C ALA A 165 -17.63 13.59 8.48
N GLN A 166 -17.45 13.98 9.74
CA GLN A 166 -16.79 13.15 10.74
C GLN A 166 -17.59 11.89 11.10
N ARG A 167 -18.93 11.97 11.16
CA ARG A 167 -19.77 10.77 11.38
C ARG A 167 -19.62 9.77 10.26
N VAL A 168 -19.72 10.21 9.02
CA VAL A 168 -19.51 9.35 7.83
C VAL A 168 -18.12 8.70 7.85
N ALA A 169 -17.09 9.47 8.17
CA ALA A 169 -15.72 8.98 8.30
C ALA A 169 -15.56 7.94 9.42
N GLN A 170 -16.23 8.13 10.57
CA GLN A 170 -16.22 7.17 11.69
C GLN A 170 -16.96 5.88 11.33
N GLU A 171 -18.09 5.96 10.64
CA GLU A 171 -18.83 4.79 10.14
C GLU A 171 -17.98 3.97 9.17
N ALA A 172 -17.25 4.62 8.25
CA ALA A 172 -16.32 3.98 7.34
C ALA A 172 -15.19 3.25 8.09
N ASN A 173 -14.63 3.86 9.13
CA ASN A 173 -13.62 3.24 10.00
C ASN A 173 -14.17 2.00 10.73
N GLN A 174 -15.42 2.06 11.22
CA GLN A 174 -16.07 0.92 11.87
C GLN A 174 -16.30 -0.24 10.90
N GLN A 175 -16.76 0.03 9.68
CA GLN A 175 -16.95 -0.99 8.65
C GLN A 175 -15.63 -1.71 8.32
N ARG A 176 -14.52 -0.98 8.23
CA ARG A 176 -13.20 -1.57 8.00
C ARG A 176 -12.75 -2.49 9.14
N THR A 177 -13.01 -2.09 10.39
CA THR A 177 -12.65 -2.90 11.57
C THR A 177 -13.52 -4.14 11.72
N THR A 178 -14.81 -4.08 11.36
CA THR A 178 -15.70 -5.25 11.37
C THR A 178 -15.35 -6.24 10.26
N SER A 179 -15.08 -5.76 9.05
CA SER A 179 -14.62 -6.62 7.94
C SER A 179 -13.30 -7.32 8.23
N SER A 180 -12.41 -6.68 9.00
CA SER A 180 -11.15 -7.30 9.44
C SER A 180 -11.34 -8.32 10.57
N ARG A 181 -12.44 -8.25 11.34
CA ARG A 181 -12.77 -9.20 12.41
C ARG A 181 -13.56 -10.41 11.91
N ASP A 182 -14.32 -10.28 10.81
CA ASP A 182 -15.03 -11.38 10.15
C ASP A 182 -14.10 -12.31 9.35
N GLY A 183 -12.80 -12.06 9.33
CA GLY A 183 -11.78 -13.08 9.09
C GLY A 183 -11.80 -14.10 10.22
N GLY A 184 -12.99 -14.56 10.64
CA GLY A 184 -13.21 -15.63 11.63
C GLY A 184 -12.36 -16.81 11.26
N PHE A 185 -11.80 -17.48 12.27
CA PHE A 185 -11.05 -18.72 12.13
C PHE A 185 -11.66 -19.54 10.99
N PRO A 186 -10.97 -19.71 9.88
CA PRO A 186 -11.57 -20.35 8.72
C PRO A 186 -12.03 -21.73 9.17
N ILE A 187 -13.32 -22.01 8.97
CA ILE A 187 -13.91 -23.35 9.27
C ILE A 187 -13.02 -24.43 8.67
N GLY A 188 -12.34 -24.13 7.55
CA GLY A 188 -11.28 -24.94 6.96
C GLY A 188 -10.09 -25.20 7.89
N ALA A 189 -9.66 -24.24 8.70
CA ALA A 189 -8.55 -24.44 9.65
C ALA A 189 -8.99 -25.33 10.84
N LEU A 190 -10.24 -25.19 11.29
CA LEU A 190 -10.81 -26.09 12.31
C LEU A 190 -11.01 -27.50 11.75
N MET A 191 -11.49 -27.66 10.52
CA MET A 191 -11.56 -28.94 9.85
C MET A 191 -10.18 -29.55 9.64
N TRP A 192 -9.19 -28.75 9.23
CA TRP A 192 -7.81 -29.20 9.02
C TRP A 192 -7.14 -29.59 10.34
N MET A 193 -7.35 -28.81 11.41
CA MET A 193 -6.89 -29.16 12.77
C MET A 193 -7.58 -30.44 13.28
N GLY A 194 -8.88 -30.59 13.05
CA GLY A 194 -9.63 -31.82 13.37
C GLY A 194 -9.12 -33.05 12.61
N PHE A 195 -8.83 -32.89 11.32
CA PHE A 195 -8.23 -33.92 10.46
C PHE A 195 -6.82 -34.29 10.95
N MET A 196 -5.96 -33.34 11.25
CA MET A 196 -4.62 -33.57 11.80
C MET A 196 -4.69 -34.26 13.17
N PHE A 197 -5.60 -33.83 14.04
CA PHE A 197 -5.81 -34.45 15.34
C PHE A 197 -6.25 -35.91 15.20
N PHE A 198 -7.22 -36.17 14.32
CA PHE A 198 -7.78 -37.52 14.12
C PHE A 198 -6.79 -38.48 13.46
N PHE A 199 -6.06 -38.03 12.44
CA PHE A 199 -5.16 -38.88 11.68
C PHE A 199 -3.77 -39.02 12.29
N PHE A 200 -3.27 -38.03 12.98
CA PHE A 200 -1.91 -38.03 13.53
C PHE A 200 -1.86 -38.23 15.05
N ILE A 201 -2.72 -37.56 15.81
CA ILE A 201 -2.65 -37.60 17.28
C ILE A 201 -3.40 -38.81 17.85
N LEU A 202 -4.56 -39.13 17.29
CA LEU A 202 -5.36 -40.26 17.77
C LEU A 202 -4.64 -41.65 17.63
N PRO A 203 -3.96 -41.96 16.50
CA PRO A 203 -3.17 -43.17 16.38
C PRO A 203 -1.98 -43.23 17.33
N LEU A 204 -1.35 -42.05 17.60
CA LEU A 204 -0.23 -41.97 18.55
C LEU A 204 -0.67 -42.28 19.99
N LEU A 205 -1.88 -41.83 20.37
CA LEU A 205 -2.48 -42.13 21.67
C LEU A 205 -2.96 -43.57 21.77
N ARG A 206 -3.41 -44.20 20.66
CA ARG A 206 -3.84 -45.61 20.62
C ARG A 206 -2.68 -46.60 20.57
N GLY A 207 -1.48 -46.16 20.17
CA GLY A 207 -0.30 -47.03 19.98
C GLY A 207 0.36 -47.54 21.26
N ARG A 208 -0.12 -47.19 22.47
CA ARG A 208 0.54 -47.56 23.74
C ARG A 208 -0.08 -48.74 24.50
N ARG A 209 -0.93 -49.54 23.87
CA ARG A 209 -1.39 -50.79 24.51
C ARG A 209 -1.11 -52.02 23.65
N ARG A 210 -0.19 -52.88 24.17
CA ARG A 210 0.17 -54.24 23.81
C ARG A 210 1.48 -54.41 23.03
N ARG A 211 2.61 -54.33 23.72
CA ARG A 211 3.72 -55.26 23.47
C ARG A 211 3.72 -56.31 24.54
N ARG A 212 2.99 -57.40 24.27
CA ARG A 212 3.16 -58.68 24.95
C ARG A 212 4.52 -59.25 24.55
N LYS A 213 5.30 -59.63 25.59
CA LYS A 213 6.56 -60.37 25.51
C LYS A 213 6.39 -61.60 24.62
N TYR A 214 7.16 -61.69 23.56
CA TYR A 214 7.52 -63.01 23.01
C TYR A 214 9.04 -63.12 23.16
N ARG A 215 9.39 -64.08 24.04
CA ARG A 215 10.77 -64.47 24.35
C ARG A 215 11.09 -65.60 23.41
N SER A 216 11.96 -65.38 22.41
CA SER A 216 12.55 -66.44 21.61
C SER A 216 14.06 -66.34 21.71
N LYS A 217 14.66 -67.40 22.26
CA LYS A 217 16.09 -67.66 22.22
C LYS A 217 16.47 -68.12 20.82
N GLY A 218 17.47 -67.53 20.24
CA GLY A 218 18.13 -68.01 19.01
C GLY A 218 19.49 -67.38 18.91
N LYS A 219 20.52 -68.13 19.27
CA LYS A 219 21.93 -67.75 19.00
C LYS A 219 22.24 -68.09 17.56
N GLY A 220 22.79 -67.15 16.80
CA GLY A 220 23.48 -67.39 15.54
C GLY A 220 24.76 -66.51 15.46
N PRO A 221 25.90 -67.09 15.08
CA PRO A 221 27.19 -66.41 15.12
C PRO A 221 27.54 -65.90 13.76
N TRP A 222 27.49 -64.57 13.58
CA TRP A 222 28.30 -63.81 12.60
C TRP A 222 28.02 -62.30 12.72
N GLY A 223 28.98 -61.63 13.22
CA GLY A 223 29.67 -60.39 12.89
C GLY A 223 28.87 -59.10 12.67
N ASP A 224 28.98 -58.30 13.68
CA ASP A 224 29.12 -56.84 13.72
C ASP A 224 29.26 -56.08 12.38
N ARG A 225 28.38 -55.04 12.25
CA ARG A 225 28.82 -53.62 12.09
C ARG A 225 27.60 -52.71 12.23
N ARG A 226 27.51 -52.10 13.39
CA ARG A 226 26.57 -50.98 13.62
C ARG A 226 27.10 -49.75 12.92
N HIS A 227 26.22 -49.12 12.18
CA HIS A 227 26.28 -47.70 11.90
C HIS A 227 24.85 -47.16 12.05
N ASP A 228 24.45 -46.95 13.31
CA ASP A 228 23.28 -46.16 13.62
C ASP A 228 23.62 -44.70 13.39
N ARG A 229 23.12 -44.15 12.30
CA ARG A 229 22.94 -42.73 12.17
C ARG A 229 21.49 -42.43 12.49
N ASP A 230 21.27 -41.88 13.66
CA ASP A 230 20.00 -41.30 14.06
C ASP A 230 19.66 -40.12 13.16
N TRP A 231 18.70 -40.31 12.26
CA TRP A 231 18.21 -39.26 11.36
C TRP A 231 17.26 -38.27 12.06
N LYS A 232 16.99 -38.47 13.35
CA LYS A 232 16.09 -37.64 14.14
C LYS A 232 16.67 -36.30 14.57
N ASP A 233 17.98 -36.17 14.62
CA ASP A 233 18.64 -34.93 15.04
C ASP A 233 18.79 -33.91 13.90
N THR A 234 18.70 -34.34 12.63
CA THR A 234 18.87 -33.44 11.48
C THR A 234 17.59 -32.71 11.06
N ALA A 235 16.42 -33.24 11.41
CA ALA A 235 15.13 -32.62 11.02
C ALA A 235 14.70 -31.46 11.94
N GLY A 236 15.22 -31.41 13.18
CA GLY A 236 14.90 -30.37 14.15
C GLY A 236 15.62 -29.04 13.88
N ASP A 237 16.87 -29.12 13.43
CA ASP A 237 17.71 -27.92 13.26
C ASP A 237 17.39 -27.09 12.02
N ILE A 238 16.84 -27.70 10.97
CA ILE A 238 16.52 -27.02 9.73
C ILE A 238 15.26 -26.15 9.88
N ILE A 239 14.27 -26.57 10.66
CA ILE A 239 13.01 -25.85 10.85
C ILE A 239 13.18 -24.63 11.75
N LEU A 240 14.08 -24.68 12.75
CA LEU A 240 14.32 -23.57 13.67
C LEU A 240 15.11 -22.41 13.04
N TRP A 241 15.98 -22.69 12.07
CA TRP A 241 16.78 -21.66 11.40
C TRP A 241 15.97 -20.83 10.40
N GLU A 242 15.03 -21.44 9.69
CA GLU A 242 14.25 -20.75 8.65
C GLU A 242 13.15 -19.84 9.22
N VAL A 243 12.51 -20.23 10.31
CA VAL A 243 11.52 -19.41 11.02
C VAL A 243 12.16 -18.25 11.79
N GLY A 244 13.34 -18.46 12.39
CA GLY A 244 14.06 -17.40 13.10
C GLY A 244 14.57 -16.27 12.22
N SER A 245 14.95 -16.55 10.98
CA SER A 245 15.49 -15.55 10.05
C SER A 245 14.42 -14.65 9.40
N ALA A 246 13.16 -15.08 9.36
CA ALA A 246 12.04 -14.30 8.84
C ALA A 246 11.58 -13.22 9.83
N ILE A 247 11.66 -13.49 11.14
CA ILE A 247 11.25 -12.56 12.20
C ILE A 247 12.29 -11.44 12.39
N ALA A 248 13.57 -11.73 12.20
CA ALA A 248 14.64 -10.74 12.39
C ALA A 248 14.69 -9.67 11.28
N ARG A 249 14.14 -9.94 10.08
CA ARG A 249 14.11 -8.99 8.95
C ARG A 249 12.94 -8.01 8.99
N GLY A 250 11.92 -8.28 9.81
CA GLY A 250 10.75 -7.39 9.95
C GLY A 250 10.90 -6.30 11.01
N ALA A 251 11.92 -6.34 11.87
CA ALA A 251 12.03 -5.48 13.04
C ALA A 251 13.04 -4.31 12.93
N MET A 252 13.74 -4.15 11.80
CA MET A 252 14.78 -3.11 11.63
C MET A 252 14.59 -2.30 10.33
N GLY A 253 13.53 -1.53 10.24
CA GLY A 253 13.27 -0.63 9.13
C GLY A 253 12.62 0.68 9.58
N GLY A 254 13.23 1.38 10.52
CA GLY A 254 12.85 2.74 10.90
C GLY A 254 13.80 3.76 10.28
N GLY A 255 13.45 4.31 9.11
CA GLY A 255 14.19 5.37 8.43
C GLY A 255 13.58 6.74 8.69
N ARG A 256 14.35 7.62 9.33
CA ARG A 256 14.06 9.04 9.47
C ARG A 256 14.19 9.73 8.12
N SER A 257 13.20 10.55 7.75
CA SER A 257 13.30 11.49 6.65
C SER A 257 13.35 12.91 7.20
N GLY A 258 14.41 13.61 6.86
CA GLY A 258 14.63 15.02 7.13
C GLY A 258 14.16 15.88 5.95
N GLY A 259 13.72 17.11 6.25
CA GLY A 259 13.11 18.05 5.35
C GLY A 259 14.07 18.68 4.33
N GLY A 260 13.50 19.26 3.27
CA GLY A 260 14.15 20.09 2.26
C GLY A 260 13.21 21.14 1.74
N PHE A 261 13.60 22.39 1.86
CA PHE A 261 12.97 23.59 1.34
C PHE A 261 13.12 23.71 -0.18
N GLY A 262 12.10 24.22 -0.86
CA GLY A 262 12.20 24.64 -2.25
C GLY A 262 11.01 25.53 -2.64
N GLY A 263 11.20 26.84 -2.62
CA GLY A 263 10.26 27.81 -3.15
C GLY A 263 10.44 27.96 -4.66
N GLY A 264 9.36 28.02 -5.40
CA GLY A 264 9.33 28.28 -6.86
C GLY A 264 8.25 29.26 -7.21
N PHE A 265 8.63 30.27 -8.00
CA PHE A 265 7.86 31.45 -8.37
C PHE A 265 6.90 31.23 -9.54
N GLY A 266 5.73 31.73 -9.45
CA GLY A 266 4.68 32.27 -10.16
C GLY A 266 4.64 32.38 -11.67
N GLY A 267 3.49 32.07 -12.19
CA GLY A 267 2.91 32.49 -13.46
C GLY A 267 1.41 32.32 -13.32
N GLY A 268 0.62 33.34 -13.64
CA GLY A 268 -0.82 33.40 -13.40
C GLY A 268 -1.61 32.31 -14.13
N GLY A 269 -1.63 31.12 -13.55
CA GLY A 269 -2.42 29.93 -13.90
C GLY A 269 -3.06 29.37 -12.64
N PHE A 270 -3.96 28.40 -12.80
CA PHE A 270 -4.46 27.64 -11.68
C PHE A 270 -3.27 27.05 -10.90
N GLY A 271 -3.18 27.36 -9.63
CA GLY A 271 -2.10 26.93 -8.75
C GLY A 271 -2.64 26.37 -7.44
N GLY A 272 -1.86 25.52 -6.81
CA GLY A 272 -2.12 25.11 -5.46
C GLY A 272 -1.87 26.25 -4.48
N GLY A 273 -2.61 26.30 -3.37
CA GLY A 273 -2.51 27.29 -2.31
C GLY A 273 -1.36 27.05 -1.33
N GLY A 274 -0.46 26.08 -1.58
CA GLY A 274 0.69 25.77 -0.72
C GLY A 274 0.40 24.74 0.37
N GLY A 275 -0.67 23.99 0.27
CA GLY A 275 -1.04 22.93 1.23
C GLY A 275 -0.03 21.79 1.29
N SER A 276 -0.05 21.05 2.39
CA SER A 276 0.86 19.93 2.65
C SER A 276 0.10 18.60 2.80
N PHE A 277 0.74 17.55 2.35
CA PHE A 277 0.24 16.18 2.43
C PHE A 277 1.11 15.35 3.38
N GLY A 278 0.47 14.38 4.08
CA GLY A 278 1.11 13.45 5.00
C GLY A 278 1.19 12.00 4.49
N GLY A 279 0.71 11.78 3.26
CA GLY A 279 0.54 10.43 2.73
C GLY A 279 -0.74 9.73 3.20
N GLY A 280 -1.67 10.49 3.81
CA GLY A 280 -3.02 10.03 4.11
C GLY A 280 -3.82 9.72 2.83
N GLY A 281 -4.82 8.84 2.94
CA GLY A 281 -5.64 8.43 1.82
C GLY A 281 -5.59 6.93 1.54
N ALA A 282 -5.96 6.51 0.34
CA ALA A 282 -5.99 5.11 -0.02
C ALA A 282 -5.61 4.86 -1.47
N SER A 283 -5.13 3.66 -1.74
CA SER A 283 -4.82 3.19 -3.09
C SER A 283 -5.65 1.96 -3.45
N GLY A 284 -5.88 1.75 -4.73
CA GLY A 284 -6.54 0.57 -5.29
C GLY A 284 -5.95 0.16 -6.62
N GLY A 285 -6.23 -1.09 -7.01
CA GLY A 285 -5.84 -1.61 -8.32
C GLY A 285 -6.94 -2.47 -8.93
N TRP A 286 -6.98 -2.58 -10.25
CA TRP A 286 -7.99 -3.33 -11.01
C TRP A 286 -7.41 -4.22 -12.09
#